data_1282c7d1d8e275e6d3e5b1d71ea12270
#
_entry.id   1282c7d1d8e275e6d3e5b1d71ea12270
#
_cell.length_a   1.000
_cell.length_b   1.000
_cell.length_c   1.000
_cell.angle_alpha   90.00
_cell.angle_beta   90.00
_cell.angle_gamma   90.00
#
_symmetry.space_group_name_H-M   'P 1'
#
loop_
_entity.id
_entity.type
_entity.pdbx_description
1 polymer ?
#
loop_
_entity_poly.entity_id
_entity_poly.type
_entity_poly.pdbx_seq_one_letter_code
_entity_poly.pdbx_strand_id
1 'polypeptide(L)'
;MKRLLLVLVLLASVGAIAADKPRDPGQHFFNESFWDFTEELQNAREAGKQGILVMFEMDECPFCHRMKTTVLNQPDVQDYFREHFLIFPVDIEGDVEVIDFKGETTTMKDFAFKQYRVRATPVFAFYDLDGNYIKRARFTGATRDKDEFLLLGRYVVEGAYKQQSFTRYKRSAP
;
A
#
# COMPACT_ATOMS: atom_id res chain seq x y z
N MET A 1 -0.93 0.72 71.82
CA MET A 1 -0.50 1.46 70.58
C MET A 1 -0.23 0.46 69.50
N LYS A 2 -1.21 0.20 68.65
CA LYS A 2 -1.10 -0.78 67.51
C LYS A 2 -0.68 -0.03 66.27
N ARG A 3 0.53 -0.31 65.75
CA ARG A 3 1.05 0.22 64.48
C ARG A 3 0.43 -0.59 63.31
N LEU A 4 -0.46 0.00 62.56
CA LEU A 4 -1.04 -0.54 61.35
C LEU A 4 -0.06 -0.33 60.19
N LEU A 5 0.56 -1.43 59.73
CA LEU A 5 1.41 -1.42 58.53
C LEU A 5 0.51 -1.51 57.28
N LEU A 6 0.41 -0.42 56.55
CA LEU A 6 -0.26 -0.38 55.25
C LEU A 6 0.74 -0.90 54.19
N VAL A 7 0.51 -2.11 53.71
CA VAL A 7 1.26 -2.67 52.56
C VAL A 7 0.58 -2.19 51.29
N LEU A 8 1.21 -1.25 50.58
CA LEU A 8 0.79 -0.77 49.29
C LEU A 8 1.24 -1.78 48.23
N VAL A 9 0.31 -2.62 47.71
CA VAL A 9 0.59 -3.52 46.61
C VAL A 9 0.47 -2.74 45.32
N LEU A 10 1.60 -2.34 44.71
CA LEU A 10 1.65 -1.82 43.33
C LEU A 10 1.36 -2.97 42.36
N LEU A 11 0.15 -3.01 41.81
CA LEU A 11 -0.19 -3.83 40.66
C LEU A 11 0.43 -3.19 39.43
N ALA A 12 1.58 -3.67 39.01
CA ALA A 12 2.16 -3.38 37.70
C ALA A 12 1.32 -4.10 36.66
N SER A 13 0.41 -3.41 35.99
CA SER A 13 -0.29 -3.89 34.82
C SER A 13 0.70 -4.01 33.65
N VAL A 14 1.22 -5.22 33.45
CA VAL A 14 1.94 -5.58 32.22
C VAL A 14 0.89 -5.61 31.12
N GLY A 15 0.77 -4.51 30.36
CA GLY A 15 0.00 -4.46 29.12
C GLY A 15 0.56 -5.48 28.14
N ALA A 16 -0.10 -6.61 27.97
CA ALA A 16 0.22 -7.54 26.89
C ALA A 16 0.00 -6.79 25.57
N ILE A 17 1.08 -6.51 24.84
CA ILE A 17 1.01 -6.06 23.45
C ILE A 17 0.46 -7.27 22.69
N ALA A 18 -0.87 -7.28 22.46
CA ALA A 18 -1.49 -8.26 21.60
C ALA A 18 -0.93 -8.01 20.18
N ALA A 19 -0.15 -8.95 19.66
CA ALA A 19 0.25 -8.92 18.27
C ALA A 19 -1.03 -8.89 17.41
N ASP A 20 -1.20 -7.84 16.62
CA ASP A 20 -2.35 -7.68 15.76
C ASP A 20 -2.43 -8.86 14.79
N LYS A 21 -3.59 -9.50 14.71
CA LYS A 21 -3.79 -10.65 13.83
C LYS A 21 -3.83 -10.19 12.37
N PRO A 22 -3.31 -11.00 11.43
CA PRO A 22 -3.44 -10.74 10.01
C PRO A 22 -4.92 -10.48 9.62
N ARG A 23 -5.14 -9.47 8.76
CA ARG A 23 -6.48 -9.08 8.25
C ARG A 23 -6.53 -9.36 6.75
N ASP A 24 -7.72 -9.69 6.24
CA ASP A 24 -7.91 -9.92 4.80
C ASP A 24 -7.54 -8.66 3.98
N PRO A 25 -6.59 -8.75 3.03
CA PRO A 25 -6.23 -7.60 2.20
C PRO A 25 -7.37 -7.08 1.32
N GLY A 26 -8.27 -7.95 0.86
CA GLY A 26 -9.43 -7.55 0.07
C GLY A 26 -10.34 -6.58 0.81
N GLN A 27 -10.47 -6.74 2.13
CA GLN A 27 -11.31 -5.91 2.98
C GLN A 27 -10.56 -4.75 3.64
N HIS A 28 -9.27 -4.93 3.93
CA HIS A 28 -8.53 -4.01 4.81
C HIS A 28 -7.36 -3.30 4.14
N PHE A 29 -6.90 -3.74 2.96
CA PHE A 29 -5.83 -3.08 2.22
C PHE A 29 -6.36 -2.35 0.99
N PHE A 30 -7.12 -3.04 0.13
CA PHE A 30 -7.67 -2.44 -1.08
C PHE A 30 -8.92 -1.61 -0.80
N ASN A 31 -9.15 -0.59 -1.61
CA ASN A 31 -10.38 0.18 -1.66
C ASN A 31 -11.30 -0.39 -2.73
N GLU A 32 -12.61 -0.28 -2.52
CA GLU A 32 -13.60 -0.51 -3.58
C GLU A 32 -13.59 0.64 -4.57
N SER A 33 -13.86 0.36 -5.85
CA SER A 33 -13.87 1.36 -6.92
C SER A 33 -14.82 0.94 -8.04
N PHE A 34 -15.34 1.93 -8.75
CA PHE A 34 -16.00 1.77 -10.04
C PHE A 34 -15.04 1.94 -11.22
N TRP A 35 -13.73 1.96 -10.94
CA TRP A 35 -12.63 2.03 -11.92
C TRP A 35 -12.55 3.32 -12.73
N ASP A 36 -13.06 4.42 -12.18
CA ASP A 36 -12.80 5.77 -12.68
C ASP A 36 -11.67 6.42 -11.87
N PHE A 37 -10.45 6.40 -12.40
CA PHE A 37 -9.31 6.97 -11.71
C PHE A 37 -9.32 8.50 -11.65
N THR A 38 -10.14 9.18 -12.44
CA THR A 38 -10.32 10.64 -12.30
C THR A 38 -11.16 10.95 -11.06
N GLU A 39 -12.22 10.16 -10.82
CA GLU A 39 -13.02 10.24 -9.61
C GLU A 39 -12.19 9.84 -8.37
N GLU A 40 -11.40 8.77 -8.48
CA GLU A 40 -10.54 8.31 -7.37
C GLU A 40 -9.46 9.33 -6.99
N LEU A 41 -8.95 10.13 -7.93
CA LEU A 41 -8.08 11.26 -7.61
C LEU A 41 -8.81 12.33 -6.80
N GLN A 42 -10.06 12.61 -7.13
CA GLN A 42 -10.87 13.55 -6.35
C GLN A 42 -11.13 12.99 -4.94
N ASN A 43 -11.54 11.72 -4.84
CA ASN A 43 -11.75 11.02 -3.57
C ASN A 43 -10.47 11.03 -2.71
N ALA A 44 -9.30 10.82 -3.32
CA ALA A 44 -8.02 10.88 -2.62
C ALA A 44 -7.72 12.28 -2.05
N ARG A 45 -8.01 13.35 -2.81
CA ARG A 45 -7.85 14.73 -2.32
C ARG A 45 -8.79 15.02 -1.15
N GLU A 46 -10.07 14.67 -1.29
CA GLU A 46 -11.10 14.91 -0.26
C GLU A 46 -10.79 14.13 1.04
N ALA A 47 -10.23 12.91 0.91
CA ALA A 47 -9.79 12.10 2.03
C ALA A 47 -8.42 12.50 2.59
N GLY A 48 -7.77 13.56 2.08
CA GLY A 48 -6.46 14.02 2.54
C GLY A 48 -5.32 13.05 2.27
N LYS A 49 -5.46 12.18 1.25
CA LYS A 49 -4.41 11.24 0.85
C LYS A 49 -3.30 11.95 0.08
N GLN A 50 -2.17 11.28 -0.07
CA GLN A 50 -1.03 11.80 -0.83
C GLN A 50 -1.03 11.34 -2.30
N GLY A 51 -1.88 10.41 -2.64
CA GLY A 51 -2.02 9.88 -3.98
C GLY A 51 -2.71 8.54 -4.04
N ILE A 52 -2.49 7.84 -5.14
CA ILE A 52 -3.05 6.52 -5.41
C ILE A 52 -1.92 5.50 -5.54
N LEU A 53 -2.13 4.33 -4.94
CA LEU A 53 -1.30 3.13 -5.16
C LEU A 53 -2.09 2.13 -6.00
N VAL A 54 -1.54 1.72 -7.12
CA VAL A 54 -2.07 0.62 -7.93
C VAL A 54 -1.18 -0.60 -7.78
N MET A 55 -1.78 -1.73 -7.41
CA MET A 55 -1.13 -3.04 -7.49
C MET A 55 -1.60 -3.74 -8.77
N PHE A 56 -0.71 -3.83 -9.75
CA PHE A 56 -0.95 -4.67 -10.92
C PHE A 56 -0.70 -6.13 -10.56
N GLU A 57 -1.69 -6.96 -10.81
CA GLU A 57 -1.67 -8.38 -10.47
C GLU A 57 -2.32 -9.23 -11.58
N MET A 58 -2.32 -10.53 -11.42
CA MET A 58 -3.08 -11.49 -12.22
C MET A 58 -3.43 -12.70 -11.35
N ASP A 59 -4.40 -13.50 -11.75
CA ASP A 59 -4.91 -14.63 -10.95
C ASP A 59 -3.83 -15.67 -10.66
N GLU A 60 -3.13 -16.14 -11.67
CA GLU A 60 -2.07 -17.15 -11.52
C GLU A 60 -0.70 -16.52 -11.22
N CYS A 61 -0.62 -15.76 -10.12
CA CYS A 61 0.59 -15.06 -9.71
C CYS A 61 1.06 -15.48 -8.30
N PRO A 62 2.04 -16.41 -8.18
CA PRO A 62 2.53 -16.85 -6.88
C PRO A 62 3.10 -15.74 -6.01
N PHE A 63 3.76 -14.73 -6.62
CA PHE A 63 4.29 -13.58 -5.90
C PHE A 63 3.21 -12.60 -5.45
N CYS A 64 2.10 -12.45 -6.21
CA CYS A 64 0.94 -11.68 -5.78
C CYS A 64 0.27 -12.36 -4.58
N HIS A 65 0.07 -13.68 -4.64
CA HIS A 65 -0.44 -14.46 -3.53
C HIS A 65 0.46 -14.31 -2.29
N ARG A 66 1.78 -14.45 -2.45
CA ARG A 66 2.73 -14.24 -1.35
C ARG A 66 2.59 -12.85 -0.74
N MET A 67 2.53 -11.79 -1.55
CA MET A 67 2.33 -10.43 -1.03
C MET A 67 1.04 -10.33 -0.22
N LYS A 68 -0.08 -10.83 -0.75
CA LYS A 68 -1.38 -10.79 -0.08
C LYS A 68 -1.39 -11.55 1.25
N THR A 69 -0.70 -12.69 1.33
CA THR A 69 -0.75 -13.59 2.51
C THR A 69 0.32 -13.33 3.56
N THR A 70 1.40 -12.59 3.25
CA THR A 70 2.51 -12.39 4.18
C THR A 70 2.86 -10.91 4.44
N VAL A 71 2.45 -10.01 3.57
CA VAL A 71 2.79 -8.58 3.66
C VAL A 71 1.53 -7.71 3.75
N LEU A 72 0.64 -7.80 2.75
CA LEU A 72 -0.53 -6.94 2.68
C LEU A 72 -1.63 -7.30 3.69
N ASN A 73 -1.54 -8.48 4.31
CA ASN A 73 -2.41 -8.90 5.41
C ASN A 73 -1.95 -8.40 6.80
N GLN A 74 -0.81 -7.71 6.87
CA GLN A 74 -0.29 -7.20 8.15
C GLN A 74 -0.99 -5.88 8.51
N PRO A 75 -1.54 -5.75 9.73
CA PRO A 75 -2.28 -4.57 10.16
C PRO A 75 -1.50 -3.26 10.04
N ASP A 76 -0.24 -3.26 10.45
CA ASP A 76 0.65 -2.09 10.37
C ASP A 76 0.90 -1.64 8.92
N VAL A 77 0.97 -2.57 7.98
CA VAL A 77 1.06 -2.27 6.54
C VAL A 77 -0.25 -1.66 6.05
N GLN A 78 -1.38 -2.29 6.38
CA GLN A 78 -2.70 -1.82 5.96
C GLN A 78 -2.99 -0.42 6.50
N ASP A 79 -2.78 -0.22 7.79
CA ASP A 79 -3.04 1.04 8.46
C ASP A 79 -2.16 2.15 7.87
N TYR A 80 -0.83 1.91 7.69
CA TYR A 80 0.10 2.87 7.11
C TYR A 80 -0.28 3.25 5.67
N PHE A 81 -0.50 2.27 4.80
CA PHE A 81 -0.76 2.55 3.40
C PHE A 81 -2.13 3.20 3.18
N ARG A 82 -3.15 2.78 3.91
CA ARG A 82 -4.49 3.39 3.87
C ARG A 82 -4.54 4.79 4.47
N GLU A 83 -3.67 5.11 5.40
CA GLU A 83 -3.52 6.49 5.89
C GLU A 83 -3.08 7.42 4.76
N HIS A 84 -2.15 6.98 3.91
CA HIS A 84 -1.51 7.83 2.92
C HIS A 84 -2.06 7.72 1.49
N PHE A 85 -2.68 6.60 1.12
CA PHE A 85 -3.10 6.33 -0.26
C PHE A 85 -4.52 5.77 -0.34
N LEU A 86 -5.20 6.00 -1.47
CA LEU A 86 -6.21 5.07 -1.96
C LEU A 86 -5.51 3.97 -2.76
N ILE A 87 -5.98 2.71 -2.64
CA ILE A 87 -5.23 1.54 -3.10
C ILE A 87 -6.15 0.64 -3.92
N PHE A 88 -5.76 0.36 -5.16
CA PHE A 88 -6.58 -0.41 -6.08
C PHE A 88 -5.80 -1.56 -6.71
N PRO A 89 -6.38 -2.79 -6.77
CA PRO A 89 -5.82 -3.88 -7.56
C PRO A 89 -6.24 -3.70 -9.02
N VAL A 90 -5.36 -3.96 -9.96
CA VAL A 90 -5.64 -3.98 -11.40
C VAL A 90 -5.17 -5.30 -11.98
N ASP A 91 -6.10 -6.07 -12.54
CA ASP A 91 -5.79 -7.32 -13.23
C ASP A 91 -5.22 -7.03 -14.63
N ILE A 92 -3.96 -7.43 -14.85
CA ILE A 92 -3.29 -7.20 -16.14
C ILE A 92 -3.83 -8.05 -17.30
N GLU A 93 -4.69 -9.00 -17.03
CA GLU A 93 -5.38 -9.86 -17.99
C GLU A 93 -6.88 -9.50 -18.10
N GLY A 94 -7.37 -8.58 -17.24
CA GLY A 94 -8.78 -8.24 -17.11
C GLY A 94 -9.29 -7.35 -18.23
N ASP A 95 -10.51 -7.66 -18.69
CA ASP A 95 -11.22 -6.88 -19.70
C ASP A 95 -12.20 -5.86 -19.08
N VAL A 96 -12.19 -5.67 -17.75
CA VAL A 96 -12.98 -4.65 -17.06
C VAL A 96 -12.59 -3.27 -17.58
N GLU A 97 -13.60 -2.46 -17.89
CA GLU A 97 -13.41 -1.08 -18.33
C GLU A 97 -12.89 -0.21 -17.19
N VAL A 98 -11.97 0.68 -17.54
CA VAL A 98 -11.31 1.64 -16.64
C VAL A 98 -11.30 2.99 -17.31
N ILE A 99 -11.65 4.05 -16.59
CA ILE A 99 -11.33 5.42 -16.96
C ILE A 99 -9.97 5.75 -16.32
N ASP A 100 -8.98 6.02 -17.17
CA ASP A 100 -7.61 6.24 -16.69
C ASP A 100 -7.42 7.63 -16.04
N PHE A 101 -6.22 7.92 -15.57
CA PHE A 101 -5.89 9.20 -14.90
C PHE A 101 -6.00 10.44 -15.81
N LYS A 102 -6.26 10.26 -17.11
CA LYS A 102 -6.48 11.35 -18.10
C LYS A 102 -7.94 11.46 -18.53
N GLY A 103 -8.82 10.59 -18.01
CA GLY A 103 -10.22 10.50 -18.41
C GLY A 103 -10.44 9.71 -19.69
N GLU A 104 -9.46 8.92 -20.14
CA GLU A 104 -9.60 8.07 -21.34
C GLU A 104 -10.11 6.67 -20.93
N THR A 105 -11.14 6.18 -21.64
CA THR A 105 -11.68 4.84 -21.42
C THR A 105 -10.73 3.78 -22.01
N THR A 106 -10.42 2.77 -21.23
CA THR A 106 -9.57 1.64 -21.60
C THR A 106 -9.99 0.38 -20.85
N THR A 107 -9.32 -0.75 -21.03
CA THR A 107 -9.46 -1.94 -20.18
C THR A 107 -8.33 -2.04 -19.18
N MET A 108 -8.52 -2.79 -18.09
CA MET A 108 -7.46 -3.07 -17.09
C MET A 108 -6.19 -3.58 -17.76
N LYS A 109 -6.33 -4.52 -18.72
CA LYS A 109 -5.24 -5.09 -19.51
C LYS A 109 -4.49 -4.03 -20.31
N ASP A 110 -5.21 -3.20 -21.06
CA ASP A 110 -4.62 -2.17 -21.90
C ASP A 110 -4.00 -1.03 -21.06
N PHE A 111 -4.65 -0.65 -19.97
CA PHE A 111 -4.12 0.25 -18.97
C PHE A 111 -2.76 -0.26 -18.43
N ALA A 112 -2.70 -1.51 -18.00
CA ALA A 112 -1.47 -2.11 -17.50
C ALA A 112 -0.39 -2.22 -18.59
N PHE A 113 -0.72 -2.78 -19.74
CA PHE A 113 0.25 -3.13 -20.77
C PHE A 113 0.65 -1.94 -21.65
N LYS A 114 -0.32 -1.20 -22.21
CA LYS A 114 -0.03 -0.12 -23.17
C LYS A 114 0.51 1.12 -22.49
N GLN A 115 -0.08 1.51 -21.33
CA GLN A 115 0.32 2.76 -20.66
C GLN A 115 1.53 2.56 -19.73
N TYR A 116 1.56 1.46 -18.96
CA TYR A 116 2.60 1.26 -17.93
C TYR A 116 3.57 0.11 -18.23
N ARG A 117 3.40 -0.59 -19.35
CA ARG A 117 4.28 -1.69 -19.80
C ARG A 117 4.49 -2.75 -18.71
N VAL A 118 3.43 -3.10 -18.00
CA VAL A 118 3.45 -4.18 -17.02
C VAL A 118 3.47 -5.51 -17.75
N ARG A 119 4.51 -6.33 -17.52
CA ARG A 119 4.71 -7.64 -18.16
C ARG A 119 4.99 -8.74 -17.15
N ALA A 120 5.08 -8.40 -15.89
CA ALA A 120 5.29 -9.32 -14.77
C ALA A 120 4.62 -8.72 -13.54
N THR A 121 4.11 -9.58 -12.66
CA THR A 121 3.35 -9.21 -11.47
C THR A 121 3.99 -9.79 -10.20
N PRO A 122 3.74 -9.16 -9.04
CA PRO A 122 3.05 -7.90 -8.87
C PRO A 122 3.89 -6.69 -9.31
N VAL A 123 3.24 -5.59 -9.67
CA VAL A 123 3.89 -4.28 -9.78
C VAL A 123 3.13 -3.31 -8.89
N PHE A 124 3.85 -2.59 -8.05
CA PHE A 124 3.32 -1.49 -7.25
C PHE A 124 3.68 -0.18 -7.91
N ALA A 125 2.66 0.59 -8.29
CA ALA A 125 2.79 1.86 -9.00
C ALA A 125 2.10 2.98 -8.23
N PHE A 126 2.80 4.07 -8.00
CA PHE A 126 2.30 5.22 -7.26
C PHE A 126 2.01 6.38 -8.22
N TYR A 127 0.93 7.09 -7.91
CA TYR A 127 0.48 8.27 -8.64
C TYR A 127 0.26 9.39 -7.64
N ASP A 128 0.71 10.60 -8.00
CA ASP A 128 0.42 11.79 -7.21
C ASP A 128 -1.05 12.23 -7.39
N LEU A 129 -1.46 13.25 -6.66
CA LEU A 129 -2.84 13.76 -6.72
C LEU A 129 -3.20 14.41 -8.07
N ASP A 130 -2.23 14.69 -8.93
CA ASP A 130 -2.46 15.19 -10.29
C ASP A 130 -2.51 14.04 -11.32
N GLY A 131 -2.50 12.79 -10.85
CA GLY A 131 -2.51 11.58 -11.69
C GLY A 131 -1.18 11.29 -12.36
N ASN A 132 -0.10 11.98 -11.97
CA ASN A 132 1.21 11.73 -12.55
C ASN A 132 1.85 10.46 -11.96
N TYR A 133 2.29 9.59 -12.83
CA TYR A 133 2.98 8.38 -12.47
C TYR A 133 4.36 8.64 -11.87
N ILE A 134 4.61 8.19 -10.64
CA ILE A 134 5.88 8.33 -9.93
C ILE A 134 6.82 7.20 -10.34
N LYS A 135 7.43 7.31 -11.54
CA LYS A 135 8.26 6.25 -12.14
C LYS A 135 9.36 5.72 -11.23
N ARG A 136 9.99 6.57 -10.40
CA ARG A 136 11.07 6.17 -9.48
C ARG A 136 10.57 5.34 -8.30
N ALA A 137 9.27 5.37 -8.02
CA ALA A 137 8.64 4.58 -6.97
C ALA A 137 8.02 3.27 -7.47
N ARG A 138 8.11 2.98 -8.79
CA ARG A 138 7.69 1.69 -9.32
C ARG A 138 8.50 0.57 -8.68
N PHE A 139 7.81 -0.39 -8.11
CA PHE A 139 8.41 -1.60 -7.58
C PHE A 139 7.84 -2.82 -8.31
N THR A 140 8.71 -3.67 -8.85
CA THR A 140 8.31 -4.87 -9.59
C THR A 140 8.74 -6.11 -8.82
N GLY A 141 7.81 -7.03 -8.62
CA GLY A 141 7.99 -8.24 -7.83
C GLY A 141 7.50 -8.09 -6.40
N ALA A 142 7.68 -9.14 -5.61
CA ALA A 142 7.35 -9.12 -4.19
C ALA A 142 8.50 -8.54 -3.36
N THR A 143 8.18 -7.75 -2.35
CA THR A 143 9.17 -7.33 -1.35
C THR A 143 9.66 -8.52 -0.54
N ARG A 144 10.83 -8.41 0.07
CA ARG A 144 11.38 -9.46 0.92
C ARG A 144 10.44 -9.76 2.11
N ASP A 145 9.97 -8.71 2.74
CA ASP A 145 9.13 -8.73 3.94
C ASP A 145 8.24 -7.46 4.01
N LYS A 146 7.47 -7.34 5.07
CA LYS A 146 6.60 -6.18 5.33
C LYS A 146 7.39 -4.89 5.58
N ASP A 147 8.57 -4.99 6.19
CA ASP A 147 9.39 -3.82 6.52
C ASP A 147 9.94 -3.16 5.26
N GLU A 148 10.34 -3.95 4.26
CA GLU A 148 10.72 -3.43 2.95
C GLU A 148 9.53 -2.77 2.24
N PHE A 149 8.32 -3.30 2.38
CA PHE A 149 7.13 -2.69 1.80
C PHE A 149 6.74 -1.38 2.50
N LEU A 150 6.79 -1.35 3.83
CA LEU A 150 6.62 -0.10 4.61
C LEU A 150 7.68 0.95 4.23
N LEU A 151 8.92 0.52 4.03
CA LEU A 151 9.99 1.41 3.60
C LEU A 151 9.72 1.99 2.20
N LEU A 152 9.14 1.20 1.28
CA LEU A 152 8.70 1.70 -0.02
C LEU A 152 7.60 2.76 0.11
N GLY A 153 6.65 2.57 1.01
CA GLY A 153 5.64 3.56 1.33
C GLY A 153 6.25 4.86 1.86
N ARG A 154 7.16 4.78 2.83
CA ARG A 154 7.87 5.95 3.38
C ARG A 154 8.67 6.70 2.32
N TYR A 155 9.34 5.98 1.45
CA TYR A 155 10.08 6.57 0.33
C TYR A 155 9.22 7.48 -0.55
N VAL A 156 7.94 7.11 -0.74
CA VAL A 156 6.98 7.92 -1.50
C VAL A 156 6.45 9.07 -0.65
N VAL A 157 5.99 8.78 0.57
CA VAL A 157 5.39 9.75 1.50
C VAL A 157 6.34 10.90 1.83
N GLU A 158 7.61 10.59 2.07
CA GLU A 158 8.67 11.58 2.35
C GLU A 158 9.16 12.31 1.09
N GLY A 159 8.70 11.92 -0.09
CA GLY A 159 9.14 12.52 -1.35
C GLY A 159 10.60 12.21 -1.71
N ALA A 160 11.21 11.21 -1.06
CA ALA A 160 12.61 10.83 -1.28
C ALA A 160 12.88 10.36 -2.73
N TYR A 161 11.86 9.90 -3.43
CA TYR A 161 11.93 9.57 -4.86
C TYR A 161 12.33 10.75 -5.75
N LYS A 162 12.15 11.98 -5.30
CA LYS A 162 12.57 13.18 -6.04
C LYS A 162 14.10 13.31 -6.09
N GLN A 163 14.79 12.79 -5.07
CA GLN A 163 16.24 12.97 -4.88
C GLN A 163 17.05 11.71 -5.20
N GLN A 164 16.55 10.51 -4.86
CA GLN A 164 17.31 9.27 -4.97
C GLN A 164 16.44 8.07 -5.39
N SER A 165 17.09 6.96 -5.81
CA SER A 165 16.38 5.70 -6.08
C SER A 165 16.00 4.98 -4.79
N PHE A 166 14.97 4.12 -4.84
CA PHE A 166 14.58 3.29 -3.71
C PHE A 166 15.72 2.43 -3.16
N THR A 167 16.56 1.86 -4.05
CA THR A 167 17.73 1.08 -3.63
C THR A 167 18.71 1.91 -2.78
N ARG A 168 18.93 3.18 -3.13
CA ARG A 168 19.78 4.07 -2.35
C ARG A 168 19.14 4.43 -1.03
N TYR A 169 17.86 4.81 -1.05
CA TYR A 169 17.08 5.11 0.14
C TYR A 169 17.07 3.95 1.14
N LYS A 170 16.86 2.73 0.66
CA LYS A 170 16.88 1.51 1.47
C LYS A 170 18.22 1.26 2.19
N ARG A 171 19.35 1.65 1.57
CA ARG A 171 20.67 1.50 2.20
C ARG A 171 20.95 2.55 3.28
N SER A 172 20.31 3.70 3.23
CA SER A 172 20.45 4.79 4.19
C SER A 172 19.39 4.79 5.28
N ALA A 173 18.35 3.95 5.15
CA ALA A 173 17.34 3.78 6.18
C ALA A 173 17.95 3.07 7.41
N PRO A 174 17.60 3.49 8.63
CA PRO A 174 18.08 2.89 9.88
C PRO A 174 17.59 1.45 10.06
#